data_933b8dd973a1d373bbd9182595c0e0a8
#
_entry.id   933b8dd973a1d373bbd9182595c0e0a8
#
_cell.length_a   1.000
_cell.length_b   1.000
_cell.length_c   1.000
_cell.angle_alpha   90.00
_cell.angle_beta   90.00
_cell.angle_gamma   90.00
#
_symmetry.space_group_name_H-M   'P 1'
#
loop_
_entity.id
_entity.type
_entity.pdbx_description
1 polymer ?
#
loop_
_entity_poly.entity_id
_entity_poly.type
_entity_poly.pdbx_seq_one_letter_code
_entity_poly.pdbx_strand_id
1 'polypeptide(L)'
;AELKEQERSMVYLDSMLLVKQKEFETIKPRFTFEKDAEYQAIGNYLWPTQVVEKNLHRSYLRFQVNEKGVLVMTSIYCGKNNIHHNAVKVIAADKSFAETPPSRDSYETTNLGEKIEMADYKQGEDGSVMDFIYLNKNQTLRVEYKGERSYAFALSAADRKALVETYELSKTLSSIEQIKKEIEEAKLKIEFVTRKMQHTAEKEKAQ
;
A
#
# COMPACT_ATOMS: atom_id res chain seq x y z
N ALA A 1 -34.12 -8.75 -18.55
CA ALA A 1 -33.74 -9.15 -17.19
C ALA A 1 -32.24 -8.98 -16.94
N GLU A 2 -31.39 -9.53 -17.80
CA GLU A 2 -29.93 -9.45 -17.68
C GLU A 2 -29.43 -8.01 -17.76
N LEU A 3 -29.91 -7.20 -18.69
CA LEU A 3 -29.54 -5.79 -18.83
C LEU A 3 -29.95 -4.96 -17.61
N LYS A 4 -31.16 -5.17 -17.08
CA LYS A 4 -31.61 -4.47 -15.86
C LYS A 4 -30.76 -4.81 -14.64
N GLU A 5 -30.33 -6.06 -14.52
CA GLU A 5 -29.46 -6.51 -13.45
C GLU A 5 -28.09 -5.81 -13.52
N GLN A 6 -27.49 -5.72 -14.72
CA GLN A 6 -26.24 -5.02 -14.94
C GLN A 6 -26.36 -3.52 -14.67
N GLU A 7 -27.46 -2.90 -15.06
CA GLU A 7 -27.72 -1.48 -14.79
C GLU A 7 -27.88 -1.20 -13.29
N ARG A 8 -28.54 -2.07 -12.54
CA ARG A 8 -28.65 -1.98 -11.07
C ARG A 8 -27.28 -2.11 -10.40
N SER A 9 -26.47 -3.04 -10.90
CA SER A 9 -25.11 -3.25 -10.44
C SER A 9 -24.27 -1.98 -10.63
N MET A 10 -24.40 -1.32 -11.78
CA MET A 10 -23.72 -0.06 -12.07
C MET A 10 -24.12 1.06 -11.11
N VAL A 11 -25.42 1.22 -10.84
CA VAL A 11 -25.91 2.23 -9.89
C VAL A 11 -25.35 1.99 -8.49
N TYR A 12 -25.30 0.74 -8.05
CA TYR A 12 -24.73 0.36 -6.77
C TYR A 12 -23.24 0.68 -6.70
N LEU A 13 -22.48 0.31 -7.74
CA LEU A 13 -21.03 0.57 -7.81
C LEU A 13 -20.72 2.06 -7.84
N ASP A 14 -21.45 2.85 -8.62
CA ASP A 14 -21.30 4.31 -8.67
C ASP A 14 -21.56 4.94 -7.27
N SER A 15 -22.57 4.45 -6.58
CA SER A 15 -22.91 4.87 -5.21
C SER A 15 -21.78 4.53 -4.23
N MET A 16 -21.23 3.32 -4.30
CA MET A 16 -20.10 2.89 -3.47
C MET A 16 -18.83 3.69 -3.75
N LEU A 17 -18.59 4.00 -5.03
CA LEU A 17 -17.44 4.82 -5.42
C LEU A 17 -17.51 6.21 -4.77
N LEU A 18 -18.67 6.85 -4.79
CA LEU A 18 -18.86 8.16 -4.15
C LEU A 18 -18.62 8.11 -2.64
N VAL A 19 -19.08 7.05 -1.96
CA VAL A 19 -18.86 6.87 -0.52
C VAL A 19 -17.35 6.75 -0.23
N LYS A 20 -16.64 5.94 -0.98
CA LYS A 20 -15.20 5.72 -0.79
C LYS A 20 -14.37 6.96 -1.15
N GLN A 21 -14.76 7.69 -2.18
CA GLN A 21 -14.11 8.96 -2.54
C GLN A 21 -14.27 10.02 -1.47
N LYS A 22 -15.44 10.09 -0.81
CA LYS A 22 -15.66 10.99 0.33
C LYS A 22 -14.82 10.60 1.54
N GLU A 23 -14.71 9.31 1.84
CA GLU A 23 -13.79 8.82 2.88
C GLU A 23 -12.35 9.25 2.60
N PHE A 24 -11.91 9.08 1.36
CA PHE A 24 -10.56 9.48 0.95
C PHE A 24 -10.34 11.00 1.11
N GLU A 25 -11.27 11.83 0.68
CA GLU A 25 -11.16 13.30 0.83
C GLU A 25 -11.10 13.74 2.29
N THR A 26 -11.69 12.99 3.21
CA THR A 26 -11.62 13.23 4.65
C THR A 26 -10.26 12.83 5.24
N ILE A 27 -9.67 11.75 4.75
CA ILE A 27 -8.39 11.19 5.25
C ILE A 27 -7.19 11.90 4.64
N LYS A 28 -7.24 12.20 3.35
CA LYS A 28 -6.16 12.77 2.54
C LYS A 28 -5.43 13.95 3.19
N PRO A 29 -6.09 14.95 3.80
CA PRO A 29 -5.40 16.12 4.39
C PRO A 29 -4.45 15.77 5.55
N ARG A 30 -4.56 14.58 6.13
CA ARG A 30 -3.69 14.13 7.23
C ARG A 30 -2.32 13.68 6.75
N PHE A 31 -2.14 13.50 5.44
CA PHE A 31 -0.94 12.94 4.85
C PHE A 31 -0.14 13.97 4.07
N THR A 32 1.16 13.73 3.96
CA THR A 32 2.03 14.44 3.04
C THR A 32 2.03 13.70 1.71
N PHE A 33 1.85 14.42 0.62
CA PHE A 33 1.89 13.84 -0.72
C PHE A 33 3.20 14.21 -1.39
N GLU A 34 3.91 13.19 -1.90
CA GLU A 34 5.18 13.34 -2.59
C GLU A 34 5.06 12.76 -4.01
N LYS A 35 5.38 13.58 -5.01
CA LYS A 35 5.40 13.15 -6.41
C LYS A 35 6.48 13.92 -7.16
N ASP A 36 7.41 13.17 -7.74
CA ASP A 36 8.37 13.72 -8.68
C ASP A 36 7.71 13.72 -10.07
N ALA A 37 7.25 14.89 -10.52
CA ALA A 37 6.53 15.04 -11.77
C ALA A 37 7.37 14.65 -13.00
N GLU A 38 8.70 14.68 -12.88
CA GLU A 38 9.62 14.32 -13.96
C GLU A 38 9.83 12.82 -14.11
N TYR A 39 9.88 12.10 -12.96
CA TYR A 39 10.27 10.68 -12.94
C TYR A 39 9.16 9.73 -12.49
N GLN A 40 8.06 10.24 -11.96
CA GLN A 40 6.99 9.41 -11.41
C GLN A 40 5.64 9.72 -12.04
N ALA A 41 4.99 8.68 -12.56
CA ALA A 41 3.63 8.79 -13.10
C ALA A 41 2.60 8.97 -11.98
N ILE A 42 2.83 8.36 -10.82
CA ILE A 42 1.95 8.42 -9.64
C ILE A 42 2.77 8.78 -8.40
N GLY A 43 2.14 9.50 -7.48
CA GLY A 43 2.75 9.91 -6.23
C GLY A 43 2.47 8.97 -5.06
N ASN A 44 3.04 9.31 -3.92
CA ASN A 44 2.95 8.56 -2.68
C ASN A 44 2.46 9.44 -1.54
N TYR A 45 1.68 8.84 -0.65
CA TYR A 45 1.25 9.45 0.61
C TYR A 45 2.10 8.90 1.74
N LEU A 46 2.60 9.80 2.59
CA LEU A 46 3.34 9.47 3.81
C LEU A 46 2.68 10.15 5.00
N TRP A 47 2.64 9.45 6.12
CA TRP A 47 2.29 10.09 7.39
C TRP A 47 3.34 11.18 7.71
N PRO A 48 2.95 12.35 8.22
CA PRO A 48 3.86 13.50 8.32
C PRO A 48 5.15 13.24 9.10
N THR A 49 5.13 12.35 10.10
CA THR A 49 6.34 12.01 10.88
C THR A 49 7.35 11.17 10.10
N GLN A 50 6.96 10.64 8.95
CA GLN A 50 7.74 9.67 8.17
C GLN A 50 8.56 10.29 7.05
N VAL A 51 8.43 11.59 6.81
CA VAL A 51 9.18 12.27 5.76
C VAL A 51 10.68 12.21 6.02
N VAL A 52 11.46 12.09 4.95
CA VAL A 52 12.91 11.85 5.04
C VAL A 52 13.62 12.92 5.86
N GLU A 53 13.25 14.19 5.69
CA GLU A 53 13.87 15.34 6.35
C GLU A 53 13.75 15.29 7.88
N LYS A 54 12.75 14.62 8.41
CA LYS A 54 12.53 14.43 9.85
C LYS A 54 13.22 13.19 10.42
N ASN A 55 13.83 12.36 9.57
CA ASN A 55 14.35 11.06 9.95
C ASN A 55 15.80 10.84 9.51
N LEU A 56 16.54 11.91 9.28
CA LEU A 56 17.95 11.84 8.94
C LEU A 56 18.74 11.16 10.06
N HIS A 57 19.71 10.32 9.68
CA HIS A 57 20.60 9.59 10.60
C HIS A 57 19.91 8.60 11.54
N ARG A 58 18.72 8.15 11.16
CA ARG A 58 17.88 7.27 11.98
C ARG A 58 17.62 5.94 11.27
N SER A 59 17.68 4.83 12.03
CA SER A 59 17.22 3.53 11.57
C SER A 59 15.75 3.37 11.93
N TYR A 60 14.88 3.11 10.94
CA TYR A 60 13.44 3.03 11.15
C TYR A 60 12.73 2.31 10.01
N LEU A 61 11.49 1.95 10.22
CA LEU A 61 10.59 1.46 9.18
C LEU A 61 9.77 2.63 8.64
N ARG A 62 9.86 2.86 7.33
CA ARG A 62 9.05 3.85 6.63
C ARG A 62 7.91 3.15 5.90
N PHE A 63 6.73 3.76 5.95
CA PHE A 63 5.54 3.26 5.29
C PHE A 63 5.02 4.32 4.33
N GLN A 64 4.69 3.90 3.11
CA GLN A 64 4.09 4.79 2.12
C GLN A 64 3.06 4.03 1.31
N VAL A 65 2.08 4.74 0.78
CA VAL A 65 1.06 4.20 -0.10
C VAL A 65 0.96 5.07 -1.34
N ASN A 66 0.90 4.45 -2.51
CA ASN A 66 0.72 5.20 -3.74
C ASN A 66 -0.75 5.56 -3.99
N GLU A 67 -1.01 6.36 -5.01
CA GLU A 67 -2.37 6.81 -5.35
C GLU A 67 -3.33 5.66 -5.69
N LYS A 68 -2.83 4.47 -6.00
CA LYS A 68 -3.62 3.27 -6.29
C LYS A 68 -3.81 2.37 -5.08
N GLY A 69 -3.30 2.76 -3.93
CA GLY A 69 -3.44 2.00 -2.70
C GLY A 69 -2.39 0.90 -2.48
N VAL A 70 -1.32 0.89 -3.25
CA VAL A 70 -0.20 -0.05 -3.04
C VAL A 70 0.63 0.41 -1.86
N LEU A 71 0.64 -0.39 -0.80
CA LEU A 71 1.37 -0.13 0.44
C LEU A 71 2.76 -0.74 0.38
N VAL A 72 3.78 0.05 0.70
CA VAL A 72 5.19 -0.37 0.71
C VAL A 72 5.82 0.00 2.04
N MET A 73 6.55 -0.96 2.60
CA MET A 73 7.41 -0.75 3.77
C MET A 73 8.85 -0.66 3.29
N THR A 74 9.59 0.33 3.80
CA THR A 74 11.03 0.45 3.57
C THR A 74 11.76 0.31 4.90
N SER A 75 12.69 -0.64 4.98
CA SER A 75 13.58 -0.78 6.13
C SER A 75 14.81 0.06 5.92
N ILE A 76 15.02 1.05 6.78
CA ILE A 76 16.13 1.98 6.68
C ILE A 76 17.08 1.72 7.85
N TYR A 77 18.36 1.51 7.53
CA TYR A 77 19.44 1.37 8.48
C TYR A 77 20.47 2.47 8.26
N CYS A 78 20.88 3.12 9.36
CA CYS A 78 21.96 4.08 9.37
C CYS A 78 22.97 3.69 10.46
N GLY A 79 24.24 3.58 10.13
CA GLY A 79 25.26 3.20 11.08
C GLY A 79 26.67 3.36 10.54
N LYS A 80 27.66 3.03 11.37
CA LYS A 80 29.08 3.12 11.01
C LYS A 80 29.54 2.00 10.09
N ASN A 81 28.95 0.82 10.23
CA ASN A 81 29.28 -0.38 9.48
C ASN A 81 28.07 -0.94 8.79
N ASN A 82 28.22 -1.45 7.58
CA ASN A 82 27.16 -2.15 6.89
C ASN A 82 26.78 -3.43 7.64
N ILE A 83 25.50 -3.75 7.63
CA ILE A 83 24.95 -5.02 8.07
C ILE A 83 24.45 -5.86 6.90
N HIS A 84 24.33 -5.24 5.71
CA HIS A 84 23.84 -5.86 4.47
C HIS A 84 22.49 -6.54 4.67
N HIS A 85 21.55 -5.79 5.29
CA HIS A 85 20.23 -6.35 5.58
C HIS A 85 19.36 -6.41 4.31
N ASN A 86 18.56 -7.44 4.24
CA ASN A 86 17.58 -7.61 3.15
C ASN A 86 16.26 -8.20 3.63
N ALA A 87 16.11 -8.39 4.94
CA ALA A 87 14.89 -8.92 5.52
C ALA A 87 14.59 -8.26 6.87
N VAL A 88 13.31 -8.28 7.23
CA VAL A 88 12.79 -7.71 8.48
C VAL A 88 11.95 -8.75 9.20
N LYS A 89 12.18 -8.89 10.50
CA LYS A 89 11.34 -9.68 11.40
C LYS A 89 10.73 -8.75 12.43
N VAL A 90 9.45 -8.87 12.68
CA VAL A 90 8.74 -8.12 13.71
C VAL A 90 8.16 -9.10 14.73
N ILE A 91 8.46 -8.87 15.99
CA ILE A 91 8.14 -9.78 17.10
C ILE A 91 7.27 -9.05 18.11
N ALA A 92 6.15 -9.66 18.49
CA ALA A 92 5.26 -9.17 19.53
C ALA A 92 5.70 -9.65 20.92
N ALA A 93 5.08 -9.08 21.98
CA ALA A 93 5.40 -9.41 23.37
C ALA A 93 5.18 -10.89 23.70
N ASP A 94 4.20 -11.55 23.07
CA ASP A 94 3.89 -12.97 23.24
C ASP A 94 4.81 -13.92 22.45
N LYS A 95 5.86 -13.37 21.80
CA LYS A 95 6.82 -14.09 20.97
C LYS A 95 6.29 -14.49 19.58
N SER A 96 5.02 -14.21 19.25
CA SER A 96 4.56 -14.34 17.87
C SER A 96 5.33 -13.35 16.97
N PHE A 97 5.51 -13.71 15.72
CA PHE A 97 6.28 -12.89 14.78
C PHE A 97 5.81 -13.06 13.34
N ALA A 98 6.20 -12.11 12.51
CA ALA A 98 6.15 -12.22 11.07
C ALA A 98 7.52 -11.79 10.51
N GLU A 99 7.91 -12.35 9.40
CA GLU A 99 9.20 -12.10 8.76
C GLU A 99 9.02 -11.95 7.26
N THR A 100 9.70 -10.96 6.68
CA THR A 100 9.69 -10.78 5.23
C THR A 100 10.54 -11.84 4.54
N PRO A 101 10.20 -12.22 3.30
CA PRO A 101 11.20 -12.84 2.43
C PRO A 101 12.32 -11.82 2.15
N PRO A 102 13.47 -12.27 1.65
CA PRO A 102 14.52 -11.34 1.24
C PRO A 102 14.01 -10.34 0.19
N SER A 103 14.31 -9.05 0.40
CA SER A 103 13.92 -8.01 -0.55
C SER A 103 14.67 -8.18 -1.87
N ARG A 104 13.96 -7.93 -2.97
CA ARG A 104 14.55 -7.86 -4.31
C ARG A 104 14.87 -6.42 -4.73
N ASP A 105 14.53 -5.47 -3.88
CA ASP A 105 14.72 -4.04 -4.14
C ASP A 105 15.42 -3.43 -2.92
N SER A 106 16.74 -3.50 -2.93
CA SER A 106 17.59 -2.98 -1.86
C SER A 106 18.66 -2.04 -2.43
N TYR A 107 19.06 -1.09 -1.61
CA TYR A 107 20.01 -0.04 -1.97
C TYR A 107 20.91 0.26 -0.79
N GLU A 108 22.20 0.42 -1.06
CA GLU A 108 23.21 0.80 -0.05
C GLU A 108 24.00 2.01 -0.54
N THR A 109 24.30 2.94 0.35
CA THR A 109 25.13 4.11 0.08
C THR A 109 25.92 4.51 1.30
N THR A 110 26.89 5.38 1.09
CA THR A 110 27.67 6.00 2.17
C THR A 110 27.60 7.50 2.01
N ASN A 111 27.27 8.20 3.12
CA ASN A 111 27.19 9.65 3.14
C ASN A 111 27.98 10.16 4.36
N LEU A 112 29.08 10.89 4.10
CA LEU A 112 29.96 11.44 5.14
C LEU A 112 30.40 10.40 6.19
N GLY A 113 30.72 9.18 5.72
CA GLY A 113 31.13 8.07 6.57
C GLY A 113 29.99 7.25 7.18
N GLU A 114 28.77 7.71 7.09
CA GLU A 114 27.59 6.95 7.54
C GLU A 114 27.14 5.98 6.46
N LYS A 115 26.95 4.74 6.83
CA LYS A 115 26.40 3.69 5.96
C LYS A 115 24.88 3.76 6.03
N ILE A 116 24.24 3.81 4.88
CA ILE A 116 22.79 3.85 4.76
C ILE A 116 22.37 2.67 3.89
N GLU A 117 21.47 1.84 4.43
CA GLU A 117 20.90 0.70 3.73
C GLU A 117 19.37 0.85 3.69
N MET A 118 18.78 0.55 2.55
CA MET A 118 17.33 0.62 2.37
C MET A 118 16.88 -0.62 1.62
N ALA A 119 15.77 -1.20 2.05
CA ALA A 119 15.14 -2.32 1.36
C ALA A 119 13.63 -2.14 1.36
N ASP A 120 13.00 -2.35 0.21
CA ASP A 120 11.57 -2.18 0.02
C ASP A 120 10.83 -3.50 0.06
N TYR A 121 9.63 -3.49 0.64
CA TYR A 121 8.74 -4.64 0.76
C TYR A 121 7.32 -4.20 0.43
N LYS A 122 6.76 -4.77 -0.61
CA LYS A 122 5.40 -4.50 -1.06
C LYS A 122 4.41 -5.36 -0.27
N GLN A 123 3.27 -4.80 0.12
CA GLN A 123 2.20 -5.57 0.76
C GLN A 123 1.78 -6.74 -0.14
N GLY A 124 1.59 -7.91 0.48
CA GLY A 124 1.33 -9.16 -0.24
C GLY A 124 2.61 -9.93 -0.60
N GLU A 125 3.77 -9.26 -0.59
CA GLU A 125 5.09 -9.85 -0.84
C GLU A 125 6.03 -9.66 0.36
N ASP A 126 5.50 -9.21 1.49
CA ASP A 126 6.22 -8.85 2.71
C ASP A 126 6.12 -9.89 3.83
N GLY A 127 5.68 -11.12 3.53
CA GLY A 127 5.48 -12.14 4.55
C GLY A 127 4.41 -11.76 5.57
N SER A 128 3.48 -10.89 5.20
CA SER A 128 2.41 -10.35 6.05
C SER A 128 2.92 -9.54 7.24
N VAL A 129 4.11 -8.96 7.15
CA VAL A 129 4.70 -8.17 8.24
C VAL A 129 3.88 -6.92 8.52
N MET A 130 3.43 -6.20 7.49
CA MET A 130 2.62 -4.99 7.70
C MET A 130 1.26 -5.32 8.30
N ASP A 131 0.62 -6.42 7.87
CA ASP A 131 -0.61 -6.92 8.48
C ASP A 131 -0.39 -7.29 9.96
N PHE A 132 0.73 -7.92 10.27
CA PHE A 132 1.10 -8.30 11.62
C PHE A 132 1.25 -7.07 12.53
N ILE A 133 1.92 -6.03 12.07
CA ILE A 133 2.07 -4.77 12.81
C ILE A 133 0.69 -4.15 13.07
N TYR A 134 -0.16 -4.12 12.06
CA TYR A 134 -1.51 -3.57 12.17
C TYR A 134 -2.36 -4.34 13.18
N LEU A 135 -2.34 -5.67 13.13
CA LEU A 135 -3.09 -6.52 14.04
C LEU A 135 -2.59 -6.41 15.49
N ASN A 136 -1.31 -6.10 15.69
CA ASN A 136 -0.67 -5.96 16.99
C ASN A 136 -0.39 -4.50 17.36
N LYS A 137 -1.15 -3.55 16.80
CA LYS A 137 -0.94 -2.11 16.96
C LYS A 137 -1.02 -1.58 18.40
N ASN A 138 -1.59 -2.34 19.31
CA ASN A 138 -1.74 -1.97 20.72
C ASN A 138 -0.63 -2.57 21.61
N GLN A 139 0.34 -3.23 21.00
CA GLN A 139 1.46 -3.87 21.71
C GLN A 139 2.78 -3.19 21.39
N THR A 140 3.76 -3.41 22.26
CA THR A 140 5.15 -3.10 21.95
C THR A 140 5.68 -4.14 20.97
N LEU A 141 6.30 -3.68 19.87
CA LEU A 141 6.83 -4.53 18.82
C LEU A 141 8.33 -4.32 18.69
N ARG A 142 9.06 -5.42 18.57
CA ARG A 142 10.49 -5.43 18.30
C ARG A 142 10.73 -5.67 16.82
N VAL A 143 11.60 -4.86 16.23
CA VAL A 143 12.00 -4.98 14.83
C VAL A 143 13.43 -5.50 14.77
N GLU A 144 13.67 -6.49 13.93
CA GLU A 144 15.01 -7.03 13.67
C GLU A 144 15.31 -6.96 12.17
N TYR A 145 16.36 -6.25 11.81
CA TYR A 145 16.92 -6.28 10.46
C TYR A 145 17.88 -7.46 10.34
N LYS A 146 17.68 -8.28 9.33
CA LYS A 146 18.47 -9.48 9.08
C LYS A 146 19.34 -9.33 7.85
N GLY A 147 20.62 -9.62 8.02
CA GLY A 147 21.63 -9.60 6.99
C GLY A 147 22.87 -10.36 7.47
N GLU A 148 24.03 -9.95 7.03
CA GLU A 148 25.29 -10.51 7.54
C GLU A 148 25.45 -10.25 9.04
N ARG A 149 24.92 -9.12 9.51
CA ARG A 149 24.80 -8.77 10.93
C ARG A 149 23.34 -8.43 11.21
N SER A 150 22.91 -8.60 12.45
CA SER A 150 21.56 -8.23 12.90
C SER A 150 21.58 -6.86 13.53
N TYR A 151 20.49 -6.13 13.36
CA TYR A 151 20.21 -4.87 14.06
C TYR A 151 18.77 -4.91 14.55
N ALA A 152 18.58 -4.59 15.83
CA ALA A 152 17.26 -4.66 16.42
C ALA A 152 16.93 -3.39 17.20
N PHE A 153 15.65 -3.02 17.18
CA PHE A 153 15.14 -1.86 17.91
C PHE A 153 13.65 -2.04 18.22
N ALA A 154 13.14 -1.25 19.16
CA ALA A 154 11.71 -1.19 19.41
C ALA A 154 11.05 -0.28 18.38
N LEU A 155 9.93 -0.73 17.79
CA LEU A 155 9.13 0.12 16.90
C LEU A 155 8.54 1.27 17.73
N SER A 156 8.85 2.50 17.39
CA SER A 156 8.35 3.66 18.11
C SER A 156 6.84 3.80 17.99
N ALA A 157 6.21 4.42 18.97
CA ALA A 157 4.77 4.70 18.91
C ALA A 157 4.41 5.56 17.70
N ALA A 158 5.26 6.51 17.32
CA ALA A 158 5.06 7.36 16.15
C ALA A 158 5.10 6.55 14.85
N ASP A 159 6.07 5.65 14.68
CA ASP A 159 6.20 4.81 13.49
C ASP A 159 5.08 3.77 13.41
N ARG A 160 4.68 3.22 14.55
CA ARG A 160 3.53 2.31 14.64
C ARG A 160 2.23 3.01 14.21
N LYS A 161 2.01 4.23 14.69
CA LYS A 161 0.88 5.07 14.27
C LYS A 161 0.93 5.35 12.77
N ALA A 162 2.11 5.65 12.25
CA ALA A 162 2.30 5.88 10.83
C ALA A 162 1.86 4.66 10.01
N LEU A 163 2.22 3.45 10.42
CA LEU A 163 1.76 2.21 9.75
C LEU A 163 0.25 2.10 9.81
N VAL A 164 -0.35 2.29 10.99
CA VAL A 164 -1.81 2.15 11.17
C VAL A 164 -2.58 3.11 10.24
N GLU A 165 -2.21 4.37 10.24
CA GLU A 165 -2.87 5.39 9.41
C GLU A 165 -2.66 5.14 7.92
N THR A 166 -1.43 4.79 7.51
CA THR A 166 -1.11 4.51 6.10
C THR A 166 -1.78 3.22 5.61
N TYR A 167 -1.88 2.22 6.48
CA TYR A 167 -2.58 0.97 6.20
C TYR A 167 -4.08 1.21 5.94
N GLU A 168 -4.71 2.02 6.76
CA GLU A 168 -6.12 2.38 6.58
C GLU A 168 -6.36 3.19 5.31
N LEU A 169 -5.46 4.13 5.00
CA LEU A 169 -5.51 4.85 3.72
C LEU A 169 -5.37 3.90 2.53
N SER A 170 -4.47 2.93 2.63
CA SER A 170 -4.27 1.96 1.55
C SER A 170 -5.53 1.12 1.28
N LYS A 171 -6.27 0.75 2.33
CA LYS A 171 -7.55 0.05 2.19
C LYS A 171 -8.58 0.88 1.44
N THR A 172 -8.71 2.16 1.79
CA THR A 172 -9.64 3.08 1.12
C THR A 172 -9.27 3.25 -0.36
N LEU A 173 -8.01 3.51 -0.65
CA LEU A 173 -7.53 3.69 -2.03
C LEU A 173 -7.64 2.40 -2.85
N SER A 174 -7.31 1.25 -2.27
CA SER A 174 -7.46 -0.06 -2.93
C SER A 174 -8.93 -0.37 -3.23
N SER A 175 -9.84 -0.01 -2.31
CA SER A 175 -11.28 -0.17 -2.53
C SER A 175 -11.76 0.68 -3.69
N ILE A 176 -11.29 1.92 -3.81
CA ILE A 176 -11.60 2.82 -4.93
C ILE A 176 -11.13 2.20 -6.25
N GLU A 177 -9.90 1.71 -6.30
CA GLU A 177 -9.36 1.06 -7.51
C GLU A 177 -10.16 -0.19 -7.90
N GLN A 178 -10.53 -1.01 -6.92
CA GLN A 178 -11.34 -2.21 -7.16
C GLN A 178 -12.73 -1.87 -7.68
N ILE A 179 -13.39 -0.87 -7.10
CA ILE A 179 -14.71 -0.42 -7.56
C ILE A 179 -14.63 0.13 -8.99
N LYS A 180 -13.63 0.95 -9.31
CA LYS A 180 -13.40 1.45 -10.67
C LYS A 180 -13.23 0.31 -11.67
N LYS A 181 -12.49 -0.73 -11.30
CA LYS A 181 -12.31 -1.92 -12.14
C LYS A 181 -13.63 -2.65 -12.37
N GLU A 182 -14.43 -2.84 -11.33
CA GLU A 182 -15.75 -3.47 -11.42
C GLU A 182 -16.71 -2.66 -12.26
N ILE A 183 -16.65 -1.33 -12.20
CA ILE A 183 -17.44 -0.44 -13.06
C ILE A 183 -17.07 -0.64 -14.53
N GLU A 184 -15.78 -0.69 -14.86
CA GLU A 184 -15.33 -0.94 -16.23
C GLU A 184 -15.77 -2.32 -16.73
N GLU A 185 -15.69 -3.35 -15.90
CA GLU A 185 -16.19 -4.69 -16.21
C GLU A 185 -17.70 -4.69 -16.45
N ALA A 186 -18.47 -3.96 -15.62
CA ALA A 186 -19.93 -3.84 -15.79
C ALA A 186 -20.29 -3.10 -17.09
N LYS A 187 -19.57 -2.05 -17.43
CA LYS A 187 -19.74 -1.34 -18.72
C LYS A 187 -19.52 -2.26 -19.90
N LEU A 188 -18.49 -3.09 -19.87
CA LEU A 188 -18.21 -4.06 -20.93
C LEU A 188 -19.33 -5.11 -21.05
N LYS A 189 -19.85 -5.58 -19.92
CA LYS A 189 -21.00 -6.52 -19.91
C LYS A 189 -22.26 -5.90 -20.51
N ILE A 190 -22.56 -4.66 -20.15
CA ILE A 190 -23.70 -3.90 -20.71
C ILE A 190 -23.55 -3.75 -22.22
N GLU A 191 -22.37 -3.37 -22.68
CA GLU A 191 -22.05 -3.23 -24.10
C GLU A 191 -22.25 -4.57 -24.85
N PHE A 192 -21.73 -5.64 -24.26
CA PHE A 192 -21.87 -6.99 -24.83
C PHE A 192 -23.33 -7.42 -24.95
N VAL A 193 -24.12 -7.27 -23.89
CA VAL A 193 -25.54 -7.61 -23.87
C VAL A 193 -26.33 -6.76 -24.87
N THR A 194 -26.04 -5.46 -24.95
CA THR A 194 -26.69 -4.55 -25.89
C THR A 194 -26.41 -4.95 -27.33
N ARG A 195 -25.18 -5.29 -27.69
CA ARG A 195 -24.83 -5.78 -29.05
C ARG A 195 -25.52 -7.08 -29.37
N LYS A 196 -25.61 -8.01 -28.42
CA LYS A 196 -26.35 -9.28 -28.58
C LYS A 196 -27.82 -9.05 -28.85
N MET A 197 -28.45 -8.13 -28.14
CA MET A 197 -29.85 -7.77 -28.34
C MET A 197 -30.09 -7.13 -29.73
N GLN A 198 -29.21 -6.23 -30.16
CA GLN A 198 -29.26 -5.61 -31.49
C GLN A 198 -29.14 -6.66 -32.61
N HIS A 199 -28.18 -7.58 -32.47
CA HIS A 199 -27.98 -8.65 -33.45
C HIS A 199 -29.22 -9.55 -33.59
N THR A 200 -29.85 -9.90 -32.47
CA THR A 200 -31.10 -10.68 -32.47
C THR A 200 -32.24 -9.93 -33.15
N ALA A 201 -32.41 -8.64 -32.86
CA ALA A 201 -33.41 -7.79 -33.48
C ALA A 201 -33.21 -7.66 -35.00
N GLU A 202 -31.96 -7.52 -35.46
CA GLU A 202 -31.65 -7.49 -36.90
C GLU A 202 -31.99 -8.81 -37.62
N LYS A 203 -31.71 -9.95 -36.97
CA LYS A 203 -32.07 -11.27 -37.51
C LYS A 203 -33.59 -11.44 -37.62
N GLU A 204 -34.33 -11.01 -36.63
CA GLU A 204 -35.80 -11.06 -36.63
C GLU A 204 -36.41 -10.19 -37.76
N LYS A 205 -35.84 -9.03 -38.03
CA LYS A 205 -36.28 -8.15 -39.12
C LYS A 205 -35.94 -8.70 -40.50
N ALA A 206 -34.91 -9.52 -40.62
CA ALA A 206 -34.49 -10.12 -41.89
C ALA A 206 -35.32 -11.34 -42.28
N GLN A 207 -36.14 -11.91 -41.39
CA GLN A 207 -37.09 -13.01 -41.64
C GLN A 207 -38.47 -12.49 -42.02
#